data_7f98f45bb398ce0d9a0ae70adac94dc1
#
_entry.id   7f98f45bb398ce0d9a0ae70adac94dc1
#
_cell.length_a   1.000
_cell.length_b   1.000
_cell.length_c   1.000
_cell.angle_alpha   90.00
_cell.angle_beta   90.00
_cell.angle_gamma   90.00
#
_symmetry.space_group_name_H-M   'P 1'
#
loop_
_entity.id
_entity.type
_entity.pdbx_description
1 polymer ?
#
loop_
_entity_poly.entity_id
_entity_poly.type
_entity_poly.pdbx_seq_one_letter_code
_entity_poly.pdbx_strand_id
1 'polypeptide(L)'
;MNNKEYHASPAVSNSKLSRFLESPRLMNTPRKKTPSLRWGSLVHTIILEPQLVGSEWAVMPEGLDKGKGAKAREEEFEMASLGKEIVSHDEFTQLSAIAQAVQDDTEAASLLAGAGVNESSYFWTDEATGIPMRCRPDRYREDGLLVDIKTTASIEHYAFRRSVWDYGYDRQAALYIDGIEAMTKRKPIGFAFIAIEGKDAPEIFVQVFVMTEADIEVGRRRYRKGLDLMAAYQTTLGTDPQRWPKKTGPGVVEVDLSKFNV
;
A
#
# COMPACT_ATOMS: atom_id res chain seq x y z
N MET A 1 13.26 11.57 2.57
CA MET A 1 13.66 10.18 2.96
C MET A 1 13.32 9.26 1.80
N ASN A 2 14.27 8.47 1.34
CA ASN A 2 14.02 7.53 0.25
C ASN A 2 13.22 6.29 0.71
N ASN A 3 12.74 5.48 -0.23
CA ASN A 3 11.87 4.33 0.05
C ASN A 3 12.57 3.26 0.91
N LYS A 4 13.86 3.01 0.65
CA LYS A 4 14.65 2.04 1.41
C LYS A 4 14.83 2.45 2.87
N GLU A 5 15.11 3.71 3.13
CA GLU A 5 15.23 4.27 4.49
C GLU A 5 13.89 4.22 5.23
N TYR A 6 12.80 4.58 4.55
CA TYR A 6 11.46 4.48 5.13
C TYR A 6 11.15 3.05 5.57
N HIS A 7 11.38 2.05 4.71
CA HIS A 7 11.11 0.66 5.05
C HIS A 7 12.03 0.08 6.12
N ALA A 8 13.26 0.58 6.24
CA ALA A 8 14.21 0.15 7.28
C ALA A 8 13.85 0.65 8.68
N SER A 9 12.99 1.66 8.80
CA SER A 9 12.58 2.21 10.11
C SER A 9 11.88 1.15 10.98
N PRO A 10 12.17 1.09 12.29
CA PRO A 10 11.49 0.19 13.22
C PRO A 10 10.05 0.64 13.53
N ALA A 11 9.67 1.89 13.27
CA ALA A 11 8.34 2.42 13.53
C ALA A 11 7.23 1.59 12.89
N VAL A 12 6.07 1.56 13.54
CA VAL A 12 4.92 0.75 13.12
C VAL A 12 4.14 1.48 12.03
N SER A 13 3.97 0.83 10.88
CA SER A 13 3.10 1.25 9.79
C SER A 13 1.81 0.42 9.77
N ASN A 14 0.81 0.80 8.96
CA ASN A 14 -0.39 -0.01 8.78
C ASN A 14 -0.06 -1.45 8.32
N SER A 15 0.90 -1.62 7.41
CA SER A 15 1.31 -2.95 6.97
C SER A 15 2.00 -3.77 8.08
N LYS A 16 2.80 -3.11 8.93
CA LYS A 16 3.41 -3.75 10.08
C LYS A 16 2.38 -4.15 11.14
N LEU A 17 1.40 -3.27 11.39
CA LEU A 17 0.26 -3.56 12.26
C LEU A 17 -0.60 -4.70 11.71
N SER A 18 -0.85 -4.75 10.41
CA SER A 18 -1.55 -5.88 9.77
C SER A 18 -0.86 -7.21 10.01
N ARG A 19 0.47 -7.24 9.88
CA ARG A 19 1.26 -8.45 10.18
C ARG A 19 1.21 -8.84 11.65
N PHE A 20 1.27 -7.86 12.56
CA PHE A 20 1.09 -8.10 13.98
C PHE A 20 -0.27 -8.73 14.27
N LEU A 21 -1.33 -8.23 13.68
CA LEU A 21 -2.69 -8.75 13.86
C LEU A 21 -2.87 -10.15 13.26
N GLU A 22 -2.18 -10.47 12.19
CA GLU A 22 -2.13 -11.81 11.62
C GLU A 22 -1.32 -12.77 12.51
N SER A 23 -0.12 -12.39 12.87
CA SER A 23 0.78 -13.12 13.76
C SER A 23 1.79 -12.16 14.41
N PRO A 24 1.69 -11.91 15.71
CA PRO A 24 2.60 -10.98 16.41
C PRO A 24 4.09 -11.27 16.18
N ARG A 25 4.47 -12.54 16.13
CA ARG A 25 5.86 -12.96 15.89
C ARG A 25 6.37 -12.58 14.50
N LEU A 26 5.50 -12.44 13.52
CA LEU A 26 5.85 -12.10 12.14
C LEU A 26 5.97 -10.60 11.90
N MET A 27 5.68 -9.75 12.88
CA MET A 27 5.64 -8.30 12.73
C MET A 27 6.91 -7.72 12.07
N ASN A 28 8.07 -8.21 12.46
CA ASN A 28 9.37 -7.75 11.96
C ASN A 28 9.95 -8.64 10.83
N THR A 29 9.25 -9.70 10.44
CA THR A 29 9.72 -10.56 9.34
C THR A 29 9.53 -9.84 8.01
N PRO A 30 10.54 -9.76 7.14
CA PRO A 30 10.39 -9.17 5.82
C PRO A 30 9.27 -9.83 5.02
N ARG A 31 8.45 -9.02 4.35
CA ARG A 31 7.41 -9.55 3.46
C ARG A 31 8.06 -10.06 2.18
N LYS A 32 7.70 -11.28 1.75
CA LYS A 32 8.13 -11.75 0.43
C LYS A 32 7.54 -10.82 -0.63
N LYS A 33 8.37 -10.37 -1.56
CA LYS A 33 7.90 -9.68 -2.77
C LYS A 33 7.06 -10.67 -3.58
N THR A 34 5.80 -10.37 -3.75
CA THR A 34 4.92 -11.12 -4.65
C THR A 34 4.81 -10.38 -5.98
N PRO A 35 4.46 -11.07 -7.10
CA PRO A 35 4.21 -10.39 -8.37
C PRO A 35 3.18 -9.25 -8.25
N SER A 36 2.12 -9.44 -7.45
CA SER A 36 1.10 -8.40 -7.23
C SER A 36 1.65 -7.19 -6.46
N LEU A 37 2.51 -7.40 -5.45
CA LEU A 37 3.15 -6.28 -4.73
C LEU A 37 4.15 -5.53 -5.61
N ARG A 38 4.90 -6.26 -6.45
CA ARG A 38 5.79 -5.64 -7.44
C ARG A 38 4.98 -4.80 -8.42
N TRP A 39 3.92 -5.36 -8.98
CA TRP A 39 3.03 -4.66 -9.90
C TRP A 39 2.43 -3.40 -9.29
N GLY A 40 1.89 -3.48 -8.08
CA GLY A 40 1.40 -2.31 -7.35
C GLY A 40 2.44 -1.21 -7.22
N SER A 41 3.68 -1.57 -6.84
CA SER A 41 4.78 -0.58 -6.74
C SER A 41 5.08 0.09 -8.08
N LEU A 42 5.07 -0.66 -9.20
CA LEU A 42 5.29 -0.10 -10.54
C LEU A 42 4.16 0.86 -10.93
N VAL A 43 2.90 0.50 -10.64
CA VAL A 43 1.73 1.38 -10.90
C VAL A 43 1.84 2.67 -10.08
N HIS A 44 2.19 2.60 -8.80
CA HIS A 44 2.41 3.81 -7.97
C HIS A 44 3.50 4.70 -8.58
N THR A 45 4.65 4.13 -8.94
CA THR A 45 5.77 4.91 -9.50
C THR A 45 5.37 5.61 -10.80
N ILE A 46 4.73 4.92 -11.75
CA ILE A 46 4.42 5.53 -13.04
C ILE A 46 3.37 6.63 -12.94
N ILE A 47 2.46 6.56 -11.95
CA ILE A 47 1.42 7.56 -11.75
C ILE A 47 1.92 8.74 -10.89
N LEU A 48 2.62 8.47 -9.79
CA LEU A 48 2.96 9.48 -8.79
C LEU A 48 4.35 10.09 -8.96
N GLU A 49 5.30 9.30 -9.47
CA GLU A 49 6.70 9.67 -9.59
C GLU A 49 7.29 9.25 -10.96
N PRO A 50 6.63 9.62 -12.11
CA PRO A 50 7.06 9.19 -13.44
C PRO A 50 8.50 9.59 -13.79
N GLN A 51 9.06 10.60 -13.12
CA GLN A 51 10.46 11.01 -13.25
C GLN A 51 11.45 9.94 -12.75
N LEU A 52 11.02 9.00 -11.94
CA LEU A 52 11.85 7.88 -11.47
C LEU A 52 11.96 6.75 -12.50
N VAL A 53 11.06 6.72 -13.49
CA VAL A 53 11.16 5.82 -14.64
C VAL A 53 12.46 6.03 -15.35
N GLY A 54 13.31 5.25 -15.67
CA GLY A 54 14.61 5.47 -16.27
C GLY A 54 15.77 5.64 -15.27
N SER A 55 15.54 6.25 -14.11
CA SER A 55 16.52 6.25 -13.02
C SER A 55 16.47 4.99 -12.17
N GLU A 56 15.29 4.56 -11.79
CA GLU A 56 15.09 3.36 -10.96
C GLU A 56 14.69 2.11 -11.76
N TRP A 57 14.19 2.27 -12.98
CA TRP A 57 13.81 1.17 -13.87
C TRP A 57 14.74 1.03 -15.05
N ALA A 58 14.88 -0.20 -15.54
CA ALA A 58 15.43 -0.52 -16.84
C ALA A 58 14.33 -1.20 -17.66
N VAL A 59 13.80 -0.47 -18.65
CA VAL A 59 12.77 -0.99 -19.54
C VAL A 59 13.44 -1.83 -20.62
N MET A 60 13.06 -3.11 -20.70
CA MET A 60 13.58 -4.03 -21.69
C MET A 60 13.10 -3.63 -23.10
N PRO A 61 13.98 -3.48 -24.07
CA PRO A 61 13.60 -3.20 -25.46
C PRO A 61 12.68 -4.29 -26.04
N GLU A 62 11.79 -3.89 -26.93
CA GLU A 62 10.89 -4.83 -27.60
C GLU A 62 11.68 -5.94 -28.33
N GLY A 63 11.26 -7.19 -28.13
CA GLY A 63 11.85 -8.36 -28.78
C GLY A 63 13.24 -8.76 -28.29
N LEU A 64 13.78 -8.13 -27.25
CA LEU A 64 15.07 -8.52 -26.66
C LEU A 64 15.04 -9.98 -26.18
N ASP A 65 13.94 -10.41 -25.63
CA ASP A 65 13.65 -11.75 -25.11
C ASP A 65 13.23 -12.77 -26.18
N LYS A 66 13.22 -12.38 -27.47
CA LYS A 66 12.71 -13.20 -28.56
C LYS A 66 13.81 -13.62 -29.54
N GLY A 67 13.69 -14.83 -30.08
CA GLY A 67 14.53 -15.35 -31.14
C GLY A 67 15.90 -15.88 -30.71
N LYS A 68 16.74 -16.19 -31.70
CA LYS A 68 18.08 -16.78 -31.45
C LYS A 68 18.98 -15.80 -30.71
N GLY A 69 19.61 -16.26 -29.64
CA GLY A 69 20.47 -15.43 -28.79
C GLY A 69 19.74 -14.53 -27.80
N ALA A 70 18.42 -14.68 -27.61
CA ALA A 70 17.63 -13.92 -26.64
C ALA A 70 18.26 -13.96 -25.24
N LYS A 71 18.57 -15.14 -24.75
CA LYS A 71 19.17 -15.33 -23.41
C LYS A 71 20.44 -14.51 -23.20
N ALA A 72 21.35 -14.49 -24.19
CA ALA A 72 22.59 -13.72 -24.06
C ALA A 72 22.34 -12.21 -24.03
N ARG A 73 21.37 -11.72 -24.82
CA ARG A 73 20.98 -10.31 -24.79
C ARG A 73 20.27 -9.91 -23.50
N GLU A 74 19.44 -10.79 -22.94
CA GLU A 74 18.81 -10.59 -21.63
C GLU A 74 19.88 -10.50 -20.54
N GLU A 75 20.82 -11.44 -20.48
CA GLU A 75 21.93 -11.45 -19.52
C GLU A 75 22.78 -10.16 -19.63
N GLU A 76 23.09 -9.71 -20.86
CA GLU A 76 23.82 -8.47 -21.09
C GLU A 76 23.00 -7.24 -20.60
N PHE A 77 21.71 -7.21 -20.90
CA PHE A 77 20.80 -6.17 -20.45
C PHE A 77 20.67 -6.14 -18.93
N GLU A 78 20.52 -7.30 -18.28
CA GLU A 78 20.48 -7.41 -16.82
C GLU A 78 21.77 -6.89 -16.17
N MET A 79 22.91 -7.25 -16.74
CA MET A 79 24.21 -6.77 -16.26
C MET A 79 24.37 -5.24 -16.41
N ALA A 80 23.90 -4.68 -17.52
CA ALA A 80 23.92 -3.23 -17.76
C ALA A 80 22.90 -2.48 -16.87
N SER A 81 21.91 -3.19 -16.32
CA SER A 81 20.81 -2.65 -15.54
C SER A 81 20.94 -2.91 -14.04
N LEU A 82 22.14 -3.28 -13.56
CA LEU A 82 22.37 -3.59 -12.15
C LEU A 82 21.90 -2.46 -11.23
N GLY A 83 21.11 -2.84 -10.22
CA GLY A 83 20.56 -1.92 -9.24
C GLY A 83 19.23 -1.27 -9.65
N LYS A 84 18.73 -1.53 -10.86
CA LYS A 84 17.41 -1.07 -11.32
C LYS A 84 16.39 -2.20 -11.27
N GLU A 85 15.12 -1.82 -11.19
CA GLU A 85 13.99 -2.75 -11.39
C GLU A 85 13.84 -3.00 -12.91
N ILE A 86 13.94 -4.26 -13.33
CA ILE A 86 13.78 -4.61 -14.76
C ILE A 86 12.28 -4.74 -15.04
N VAL A 87 11.83 -3.99 -16.04
CA VAL A 87 10.44 -3.96 -16.51
C VAL A 87 10.43 -4.42 -17.97
N SER A 88 9.66 -5.44 -18.30
CA SER A 88 9.53 -5.90 -19.68
C SER A 88 8.85 -4.84 -20.56
N HIS A 89 9.03 -4.93 -21.88
CA HIS A 89 8.36 -4.03 -22.82
C HIS A 89 6.83 -4.09 -22.67
N ASP A 90 6.29 -5.28 -22.54
CA ASP A 90 4.84 -5.48 -22.40
C ASP A 90 4.32 -4.93 -21.06
N GLU A 91 5.05 -5.14 -19.96
CA GLU A 91 4.72 -4.52 -18.67
C GLU A 91 4.73 -3.00 -18.75
N PHE A 92 5.74 -2.41 -19.39
CA PHE A 92 5.84 -0.95 -19.52
C PHE A 92 4.72 -0.38 -20.40
N THR A 93 4.35 -1.08 -21.46
CA THR A 93 3.20 -0.72 -22.31
C THR A 93 1.91 -0.71 -21.50
N GLN A 94 1.68 -1.75 -20.71
CA GLN A 94 0.50 -1.84 -19.84
C GLN A 94 0.50 -0.78 -18.74
N LEU A 95 1.66 -0.52 -18.11
CA LEU A 95 1.80 0.53 -17.11
C LEU A 95 1.51 1.92 -17.70
N SER A 96 1.98 2.18 -18.92
CA SER A 96 1.72 3.43 -19.63
C SER A 96 0.24 3.60 -19.95
N ALA A 97 -0.44 2.52 -20.35
CA ALA A 97 -1.89 2.53 -20.59
C ALA A 97 -2.66 2.78 -19.29
N ILE A 98 -2.22 2.21 -18.15
CA ILE A 98 -2.81 2.48 -16.84
C ILE A 98 -2.66 3.97 -16.45
N ALA A 99 -1.45 4.52 -16.61
CA ALA A 99 -1.21 5.93 -16.32
C ALA A 99 -2.10 6.84 -17.17
N GLN A 100 -2.27 6.50 -18.45
CA GLN A 100 -3.17 7.24 -19.37
C GLN A 100 -4.63 7.11 -18.92
N ALA A 101 -5.11 5.91 -18.60
CA ALA A 101 -6.48 5.69 -18.15
C ALA A 101 -6.80 6.50 -16.87
N VAL A 102 -5.86 6.61 -15.94
CA VAL A 102 -6.01 7.46 -14.74
C VAL A 102 -6.04 8.94 -15.09
N GLN A 103 -5.31 9.38 -16.10
CA GLN A 103 -5.34 10.78 -16.57
C GLN A 103 -6.62 11.11 -17.35
N ASP A 104 -7.19 10.14 -18.06
CA ASP A 104 -8.42 10.30 -18.83
C ASP A 104 -9.68 10.25 -17.94
N ASP A 105 -9.58 9.64 -16.75
CA ASP A 105 -10.66 9.65 -15.76
C ASP A 105 -10.69 11.00 -15.04
N THR A 106 -11.79 11.74 -15.20
CA THR A 106 -11.93 13.12 -14.71
C THR A 106 -11.77 13.22 -13.20
N GLU A 107 -12.35 12.29 -12.45
CA GLU A 107 -12.33 12.28 -11.00
C GLU A 107 -10.93 11.92 -10.48
N ALA A 108 -10.31 10.89 -11.01
CA ALA A 108 -8.96 10.47 -10.63
C ALA A 108 -7.92 11.55 -10.99
N ALA A 109 -7.99 12.10 -12.21
CA ALA A 109 -7.12 13.19 -12.64
C ALA A 109 -7.26 14.42 -11.74
N SER A 110 -8.47 14.78 -11.34
CA SER A 110 -8.73 15.89 -10.40
C SER A 110 -8.11 15.65 -9.03
N LEU A 111 -8.13 14.41 -8.53
CA LEU A 111 -7.49 14.06 -7.26
C LEU A 111 -5.96 14.15 -7.32
N LEU A 112 -5.36 13.85 -8.47
CA LEU A 112 -3.92 13.90 -8.68
C LEU A 112 -3.42 15.29 -9.10
N ALA A 113 -4.33 16.16 -9.54
CA ALA A 113 -3.99 17.53 -9.94
C ALA A 113 -3.76 18.47 -8.75
N GLY A 114 -3.23 19.66 -9.05
CA GLY A 114 -3.05 20.74 -8.09
C GLY A 114 -1.86 20.54 -7.14
N ALA A 115 -1.77 21.43 -6.15
CA ALA A 115 -0.68 21.42 -5.18
C ALA A 115 -0.83 20.27 -4.17
N GLY A 116 0.29 19.69 -3.81
CA GLY A 116 0.36 18.56 -2.88
C GLY A 116 1.73 17.88 -2.91
N VAL A 117 1.91 16.86 -2.10
CA VAL A 117 3.15 16.09 -2.01
C VAL A 117 2.86 14.61 -2.18
N ASN A 118 3.68 13.93 -2.99
CA ASN A 118 3.60 12.51 -3.19
C ASN A 118 4.62 11.80 -2.30
N GLU A 119 4.31 10.58 -1.86
CA GLU A 119 5.22 9.66 -1.15
C GLU A 119 5.96 10.31 0.04
N SER A 120 5.31 11.24 0.71
CA SER A 120 5.88 11.94 1.87
C SER A 120 5.78 11.12 3.14
N SER A 121 6.88 11.05 3.88
CA SER A 121 6.98 10.23 5.10
C SER A 121 6.70 11.04 6.35
N TYR A 122 5.84 10.51 7.22
CA TYR A 122 5.48 11.08 8.51
C TYR A 122 5.81 10.08 9.62
N PHE A 123 6.41 10.59 10.70
CA PHE A 123 6.81 9.79 11.87
C PHE A 123 6.33 10.49 13.14
N TRP A 124 5.66 9.74 14.01
CA TRP A 124 5.22 10.27 15.31
C TRP A 124 5.28 9.18 16.37
N THR A 125 5.07 9.57 17.60
CA THR A 125 4.84 8.62 18.69
C THR A 125 3.37 8.65 19.06
N ASP A 126 2.74 7.50 19.11
CA ASP A 126 1.36 7.39 19.57
C ASP A 126 1.29 7.74 21.07
N GLU A 127 0.57 8.81 21.40
CA GLU A 127 0.57 9.35 22.77
C GLU A 127 -0.01 8.37 23.80
N ALA A 128 -1.00 7.55 23.40
CA ALA A 128 -1.66 6.62 24.32
C ALA A 128 -0.81 5.37 24.62
N THR A 129 0.00 4.91 23.66
CA THR A 129 0.75 3.64 23.79
C THR A 129 2.26 3.83 23.85
N GLY A 130 2.77 5.00 23.51
CA GLY A 130 4.20 5.25 23.38
C GLY A 130 4.86 4.57 22.17
N ILE A 131 4.08 3.93 21.28
CA ILE A 131 4.59 3.20 20.12
C ILE A 131 5.02 4.19 19.04
N PRO A 132 6.27 4.09 18.51
CA PRO A 132 6.69 4.86 17.35
C PRO A 132 5.92 4.41 16.11
N MET A 133 5.30 5.36 15.44
CA MET A 133 4.43 5.16 14.28
C MET A 133 4.99 5.83 13.04
N ARG A 134 4.57 5.37 11.88
CA ARG A 134 4.87 6.02 10.59
C ARG A 134 3.78 5.78 9.58
N CYS A 135 3.63 6.74 8.66
CA CYS A 135 2.86 6.58 7.44
C CYS A 135 3.55 7.24 6.25
N ARG A 136 3.14 6.83 5.06
CA ARG A 136 3.53 7.45 3.81
C ARG A 136 2.33 7.38 2.88
N PRO A 137 1.51 8.45 2.84
CA PRO A 137 0.45 8.57 1.85
C PRO A 137 1.02 8.64 0.45
N ASP A 138 0.32 8.03 -0.49
CA ASP A 138 0.64 8.13 -1.92
C ASP A 138 0.61 9.59 -2.35
N ARG A 139 -0.45 10.32 -1.95
CA ARG A 139 -0.55 11.77 -2.16
C ARG A 139 -1.25 12.45 -0.98
N TYR A 140 -0.69 13.54 -0.51
CA TYR A 140 -1.31 14.49 0.42
C TYR A 140 -1.47 15.83 -0.27
N ARG A 141 -2.71 16.22 -0.54
CA ARG A 141 -3.06 17.46 -1.22
C ARG A 141 -2.97 18.64 -0.27
N GLU A 142 -2.72 19.82 -0.81
CA GLU A 142 -2.63 21.06 -0.02
C GLU A 142 -3.98 21.43 0.63
N ASP A 143 -5.11 21.07 0.00
CA ASP A 143 -6.45 21.23 0.58
C ASP A 143 -6.73 20.29 1.76
N GLY A 144 -5.85 19.32 2.00
CA GLY A 144 -5.93 18.41 3.13
C GLY A 144 -6.50 17.03 2.81
N LEU A 145 -6.86 16.73 1.55
CA LEU A 145 -7.33 15.41 1.16
C LEU A 145 -6.15 14.45 1.00
N LEU A 146 -6.31 13.24 1.53
CA LEU A 146 -5.40 12.12 1.30
C LEU A 146 -5.90 11.27 0.14
N VAL A 147 -5.02 10.90 -0.76
CA VAL A 147 -5.33 10.03 -1.90
C VAL A 147 -4.38 8.84 -1.89
N ASP A 148 -4.90 7.66 -2.17
CA ASP A 148 -4.16 6.42 -2.19
C ASP A 148 -4.57 5.57 -3.40
N ILE A 149 -3.59 5.04 -4.13
CA ILE A 149 -3.80 4.26 -5.34
C ILE A 149 -3.88 2.79 -4.98
N LYS A 150 -4.85 2.08 -5.53
CA LYS A 150 -5.02 0.64 -5.33
C LYS A 150 -5.20 -0.10 -6.65
N THR A 151 -4.31 -1.02 -6.94
CA THR A 151 -4.59 -2.05 -7.95
C THR A 151 -5.50 -3.11 -7.34
N THR A 152 -6.59 -3.43 -8.01
CA THR A 152 -7.61 -4.34 -7.52
C THR A 152 -8.03 -5.36 -8.59
N ALA A 153 -8.59 -6.47 -8.16
CA ALA A 153 -9.18 -7.46 -9.05
C ALA A 153 -10.59 -7.04 -9.54
N SER A 154 -11.25 -6.10 -8.83
CA SER A 154 -12.53 -5.56 -9.25
C SER A 154 -12.77 -4.18 -8.64
N ILE A 155 -13.29 -3.25 -9.45
CA ILE A 155 -13.77 -1.93 -9.03
C ILE A 155 -15.25 -1.94 -8.65
N GLU A 156 -15.94 -3.08 -8.78
CA GLU A 156 -17.32 -3.20 -8.32
C GLU A 156 -17.44 -2.81 -6.85
N HIS A 157 -18.42 -1.96 -6.51
CA HIS A 157 -18.56 -1.36 -5.19
C HIS A 157 -18.51 -2.39 -4.04
N TYR A 158 -19.22 -3.51 -4.19
CA TYR A 158 -19.23 -4.53 -3.15
C TYR A 158 -17.88 -5.24 -3.02
N ALA A 159 -17.23 -5.56 -4.13
CA ALA A 159 -15.93 -6.23 -4.15
C ALA A 159 -14.83 -5.32 -3.58
N PHE A 160 -14.81 -4.05 -3.97
CA PHE A 160 -13.83 -3.09 -3.44
C PHE A 160 -14.05 -2.84 -1.94
N ARG A 161 -15.30 -2.68 -1.49
CA ARG A 161 -15.62 -2.55 -0.05
C ARG A 161 -15.12 -3.74 0.77
N ARG A 162 -15.26 -4.95 0.23
CA ARG A 162 -14.69 -6.15 0.86
C ARG A 162 -13.16 -6.07 0.93
N SER A 163 -12.51 -5.64 -0.15
CA SER A 163 -11.06 -5.41 -0.16
C SER A 163 -10.62 -4.38 0.87
N VAL A 164 -11.38 -3.29 1.05
CA VAL A 164 -11.12 -2.28 2.11
C VAL A 164 -11.08 -2.94 3.49
N TRP A 165 -12.03 -3.82 3.78
CA TRP A 165 -12.09 -4.54 5.04
C TRP A 165 -10.98 -5.59 5.19
N ASP A 166 -10.83 -6.46 4.20
CA ASP A 166 -9.94 -7.63 4.27
C ASP A 166 -8.45 -7.21 4.30
N TYR A 167 -8.07 -6.20 3.54
CA TYR A 167 -6.70 -5.67 3.52
C TYR A 167 -6.44 -4.57 4.55
N GLY A 168 -7.48 -4.10 5.25
CA GLY A 168 -7.37 -3.06 6.27
C GLY A 168 -7.07 -1.68 5.71
N TYR A 169 -7.65 -1.33 4.57
CA TYR A 169 -7.54 0.01 3.99
C TYR A 169 -8.28 1.05 4.83
N ASP A 170 -9.35 0.66 5.52
CA ASP A 170 -10.01 1.47 6.54
C ASP A 170 -9.06 1.85 7.69
N ARG A 171 -8.26 0.90 8.16
CA ARG A 171 -7.23 1.16 9.18
C ARG A 171 -6.14 2.05 8.65
N GLN A 172 -5.74 1.85 7.38
CA GLN A 172 -4.75 2.70 6.70
C GLN A 172 -5.23 4.15 6.66
N ALA A 173 -6.46 4.37 6.20
CA ALA A 173 -7.04 5.71 6.10
C ALA A 173 -7.06 6.43 7.44
N ALA A 174 -7.59 5.78 8.48
CA ALA A 174 -7.67 6.36 9.82
C ALA A 174 -6.28 6.63 10.41
N LEU A 175 -5.35 5.68 10.32
CA LEU A 175 -3.97 5.81 10.84
C LEU A 175 -3.23 6.95 10.13
N TYR A 176 -3.42 7.13 8.83
CA TYR A 176 -2.78 8.20 8.06
C TYR A 176 -3.34 9.57 8.44
N ILE A 177 -4.66 9.70 8.58
CA ILE A 177 -5.31 10.93 9.03
C ILE A 177 -4.78 11.33 10.41
N ASP A 178 -4.82 10.42 11.37
CA ASP A 178 -4.43 10.68 12.74
C ASP A 178 -2.91 10.98 12.86
N GLY A 179 -2.08 10.28 12.09
CA GLY A 179 -0.64 10.49 12.06
C GLY A 179 -0.23 11.84 11.46
N ILE A 180 -0.89 12.25 10.38
CA ILE A 180 -0.64 13.56 9.76
C ILE A 180 -1.12 14.67 10.69
N GLU A 181 -2.30 14.53 11.31
CA GLU A 181 -2.79 15.46 12.31
C GLU A 181 -1.81 15.59 13.50
N ALA A 182 -1.30 14.48 14.01
CA ALA A 182 -0.32 14.48 15.09
C ALA A 182 0.94 15.28 14.75
N MET A 183 1.42 15.15 13.49
CA MET A 183 2.65 15.80 13.03
C MET A 183 2.46 17.24 12.61
N THR A 184 1.37 17.54 11.88
CA THR A 184 1.17 18.84 11.24
C THR A 184 0.26 19.77 12.04
N LYS A 185 -0.43 19.23 13.05
CA LYS A 185 -1.49 19.91 13.82
C LYS A 185 -2.67 20.36 12.95
N ARG A 186 -2.76 19.84 11.72
CA ARG A 186 -3.84 20.08 10.77
C ARG A 186 -4.48 18.75 10.42
N LYS A 187 -5.75 18.57 10.78
CA LYS A 187 -6.49 17.35 10.47
C LYS A 187 -6.77 17.28 8.97
N PRO A 188 -6.39 16.19 8.28
CA PRO A 188 -6.82 15.93 6.92
C PRO A 188 -8.35 15.91 6.81
N ILE A 189 -8.87 16.42 5.69
CA ILE A 189 -10.32 16.58 5.47
C ILE A 189 -11.01 15.27 5.05
N GLY A 190 -10.24 14.26 4.62
CA GLY A 190 -10.79 12.98 4.19
C GLY A 190 -9.75 12.08 3.54
N PHE A 191 -10.25 10.96 3.03
CA PHE A 191 -9.44 9.95 2.37
C PHE A 191 -10.16 9.38 1.13
N ALA A 192 -9.48 9.34 0.01
CA ALA A 192 -9.98 8.79 -1.24
C ALA A 192 -9.05 7.71 -1.78
N PHE A 193 -9.63 6.69 -2.41
CA PHE A 193 -8.91 5.68 -3.17
C PHE A 193 -9.13 5.91 -4.66
N ILE A 194 -8.07 5.80 -5.45
CA ILE A 194 -8.14 5.59 -6.89
C ILE A 194 -7.93 4.09 -7.11
N ALA A 195 -9.01 3.37 -7.34
CA ALA A 195 -8.98 1.93 -7.58
C ALA A 195 -8.84 1.66 -9.08
N ILE A 196 -7.86 0.82 -9.43
CA ILE A 196 -7.52 0.49 -10.82
C ILE A 196 -7.64 -1.01 -11.01
N GLU A 197 -8.55 -1.42 -11.88
CA GLU A 197 -8.71 -2.78 -12.37
C GLU A 197 -8.16 -2.86 -13.79
N GLY A 198 -7.51 -3.95 -14.17
CA GLY A 198 -7.07 -4.10 -15.55
C GLY A 198 -5.69 -4.74 -15.71
N LYS A 199 -5.13 -5.31 -14.63
CA LYS A 199 -3.96 -6.16 -14.81
C LYS A 199 -4.37 -7.39 -15.61
N ASP A 200 -3.72 -7.60 -16.74
CA ASP A 200 -3.98 -8.72 -17.65
C ASP A 200 -5.40 -8.70 -18.29
N ALA A 201 -6.14 -7.59 -18.19
CA ALA A 201 -7.46 -7.42 -18.80
C ALA A 201 -7.37 -6.63 -20.11
N PRO A 202 -8.33 -6.82 -21.05
CA PRO A 202 -8.34 -6.08 -22.31
C PRO A 202 -8.68 -4.59 -22.13
N GLU A 203 -9.30 -4.23 -21.03
CA GLU A 203 -9.68 -2.85 -20.68
C GLU A 203 -9.19 -2.52 -19.27
N ILE A 204 -8.89 -1.24 -19.05
CA ILE A 204 -8.49 -0.69 -17.77
C ILE A 204 -9.64 0.15 -17.24
N PHE A 205 -10.10 -0.19 -16.05
CA PHE A 205 -11.16 0.54 -15.37
C PHE A 205 -10.59 1.29 -14.17
N VAL A 206 -11.01 2.55 -14.03
CA VAL A 206 -10.62 3.43 -12.92
C VAL A 206 -11.89 3.83 -12.18
N GLN A 207 -11.86 3.80 -10.86
CA GLN A 207 -12.97 4.23 -10.03
C GLN A 207 -12.43 4.93 -8.77
N VAL A 208 -12.97 6.10 -8.49
CA VAL A 208 -12.71 6.80 -7.25
C VAL A 208 -13.69 6.35 -6.17
N PHE A 209 -13.16 6.03 -4.98
CA PHE A 209 -13.93 5.74 -3.78
C PHE A 209 -13.52 6.70 -2.66
N VAL A 210 -14.48 7.36 -2.06
CA VAL A 210 -14.25 8.26 -0.92
C VAL A 210 -14.71 7.57 0.36
N MET A 211 -13.83 7.57 1.37
CA MET A 211 -14.17 7.04 2.69
C MET A 211 -15.12 7.99 3.42
N THR A 212 -16.23 7.45 3.94
CA THR A 212 -17.09 8.22 4.84
C THR A 212 -16.42 8.40 6.20
N GLU A 213 -16.83 9.42 6.95
CA GLU A 213 -16.33 9.63 8.32
C GLU A 213 -16.65 8.42 9.22
N ALA A 214 -17.81 7.78 9.02
CA ALA A 214 -18.20 6.58 9.75
C ALA A 214 -17.26 5.40 9.46
N ASP A 215 -16.83 5.21 8.20
CA ASP A 215 -15.92 4.13 7.82
C ASP A 215 -14.49 4.40 8.34
N ILE A 216 -14.05 5.66 8.30
CA ILE A 216 -12.77 6.08 8.90
C ILE A 216 -12.79 5.78 10.42
N GLU A 217 -13.90 6.07 11.10
CA GLU A 217 -14.04 5.77 12.52
C GLU A 217 -14.04 4.25 12.81
N VAL A 218 -14.63 3.43 11.94
CA VAL A 218 -14.48 1.96 12.03
C VAL A 218 -12.99 1.58 11.92
N GLY A 219 -12.29 2.10 10.95
CA GLY A 219 -10.85 1.88 10.78
C GLY A 219 -10.04 2.33 12.01
N ARG A 220 -10.41 3.50 12.59
CA ARG A 220 -9.77 4.03 13.81
C ARG A 220 -9.89 3.07 14.97
N ARG A 221 -11.10 2.59 15.27
CA ARG A 221 -11.30 1.58 16.34
C ARG A 221 -10.49 0.31 16.08
N ARG A 222 -10.39 -0.13 14.82
CA ARG A 222 -9.65 -1.35 14.45
C ARG A 222 -8.14 -1.18 14.65
N TYR A 223 -7.56 -0.06 14.22
CA TYR A 223 -6.11 0.14 14.41
C TYR A 223 -5.76 0.43 15.87
N ARG A 224 -6.59 1.22 16.59
CA ARG A 224 -6.41 1.47 18.03
C ARG A 224 -6.37 0.16 18.83
N LYS A 225 -7.37 -0.71 18.63
CA LYS A 225 -7.38 -2.03 19.27
C LYS A 225 -6.11 -2.84 18.99
N GLY A 226 -5.56 -2.73 17.79
CA GLY A 226 -4.29 -3.37 17.43
C GLY A 226 -3.10 -2.79 18.17
N LEU A 227 -3.02 -1.46 18.31
CA LEU A 227 -1.94 -0.79 19.06
C LEU A 227 -2.03 -1.09 20.56
N ASP A 228 -3.23 -1.08 21.15
CA ASP A 228 -3.44 -1.39 22.57
C ASP A 228 -2.99 -2.81 22.88
N LEU A 229 -3.32 -3.76 22.00
CA LEU A 229 -2.85 -5.15 22.14
C LEU A 229 -1.33 -5.26 22.01
N MET A 230 -0.72 -4.50 21.09
CA MET A 230 0.75 -4.47 20.91
C MET A 230 1.42 -3.89 22.14
N ALA A 231 0.90 -2.79 22.70
CA ALA A 231 1.41 -2.19 23.91
C ALA A 231 1.31 -3.14 25.13
N ALA A 232 0.18 -3.87 25.26
CA ALA A 232 0.01 -4.88 26.28
C ALA A 232 1.07 -6.00 26.16
N TYR A 233 1.37 -6.47 24.93
CA TYR A 233 2.42 -7.47 24.72
C TYR A 233 3.81 -6.92 25.03
N GLN A 234 4.11 -5.68 24.66
CA GLN A 234 5.38 -5.05 25.00
C GLN A 234 5.58 -4.93 26.52
N THR A 235 4.52 -4.58 27.23
CA THR A 235 4.56 -4.43 28.70
C THR A 235 4.71 -5.78 29.41
N THR A 236 3.98 -6.81 28.96
CA THR A 236 3.93 -8.10 29.68
C THR A 236 5.00 -9.10 29.23
N LEU A 237 5.40 -9.07 27.97
CA LEU A 237 6.29 -10.04 27.34
C LEU A 237 7.63 -9.44 26.86
N GLY A 238 7.76 -8.11 26.96
CA GLY A 238 8.89 -7.36 26.42
C GLY A 238 8.75 -7.04 24.94
N THR A 239 9.70 -6.28 24.41
CA THR A 239 9.64 -5.73 23.04
C THR A 239 10.10 -6.70 21.93
N ASP A 240 10.60 -7.89 22.30
CA ASP A 240 11.00 -8.93 21.34
C ASP A 240 9.78 -9.71 20.83
N PRO A 241 9.39 -9.57 19.52
CA PRO A 241 8.24 -10.28 18.98
C PRO A 241 8.35 -11.80 19.02
N GLN A 242 9.55 -12.37 19.12
CA GLN A 242 9.73 -13.82 19.21
C GLN A 242 9.15 -14.40 20.51
N ARG A 243 8.99 -13.55 21.55
CA ARG A 243 8.38 -13.92 22.83
C ARG A 243 6.86 -13.80 22.83
N TRP A 244 6.28 -13.22 21.80
CA TRP A 244 4.84 -12.97 21.70
C TRP A 244 4.07 -14.21 21.20
N PRO A 245 2.75 -14.26 21.41
CA PRO A 245 1.91 -15.32 20.87
C PRO A 245 2.03 -15.44 19.35
N LYS A 246 1.83 -16.65 18.82
CA LYS A 246 1.79 -16.87 17.36
C LYS A 246 0.53 -16.28 16.72
N LYS A 247 -0.55 -16.12 17.50
CA LYS A 247 -1.84 -15.58 17.04
C LYS A 247 -2.36 -14.54 18.02
N THR A 248 -3.12 -13.58 17.54
CA THR A 248 -3.79 -12.55 18.35
C THR A 248 -5.15 -12.99 18.90
N GLY A 249 -5.72 -14.05 18.37
CA GLY A 249 -7.01 -14.60 18.74
C GLY A 249 -6.93 -15.85 19.64
N PRO A 250 -8.05 -16.42 20.01
CA PRO A 250 -8.13 -17.64 20.79
C PRO A 250 -7.46 -18.81 20.07
N GLY A 251 -6.87 -19.75 20.83
CA GLY A 251 -6.20 -20.92 20.29
C GLY A 251 -7.13 -21.92 19.59
N VAL A 252 -8.40 -21.93 20.00
CA VAL A 252 -9.46 -22.75 19.41
C VAL A 252 -10.59 -21.85 18.97
N VAL A 253 -11.02 -21.97 17.73
CA VAL A 253 -12.14 -21.23 17.15
C VAL A 253 -13.11 -22.24 16.55
N GLU A 254 -14.37 -22.16 16.96
CA GLU A 254 -15.46 -22.93 16.37
C GLU A 254 -15.80 -22.37 15.00
N VAL A 255 -15.92 -23.25 14.00
CA VAL A 255 -16.32 -22.87 12.64
C VAL A 255 -17.84 -22.98 12.54
N ASP A 256 -18.53 -21.85 12.57
CA ASP A 256 -19.97 -21.77 12.35
C ASP A 256 -20.27 -21.48 10.86
N LEU A 257 -20.72 -22.50 10.16
CA LEU A 257 -21.11 -22.43 8.74
C LEU A 257 -22.59 -22.04 8.55
N SER A 258 -23.39 -21.92 9.63
CA SER A 258 -24.82 -21.60 9.54
C SER A 258 -25.12 -20.21 8.95
N LYS A 259 -24.11 -19.34 8.92
CA LYS A 259 -24.20 -17.97 8.36
C LYS A 259 -23.92 -17.89 6.84
N PHE A 260 -23.48 -18.98 6.25
CA PHE A 260 -23.37 -19.08 4.79
C PHE A 260 -24.70 -19.67 4.29
N ASN A 261 -25.56 -18.81 3.74
CA ASN A 261 -26.75 -19.28 2.99
C ASN A 261 -26.21 -20.06 1.77
N VAL A 262 -26.32 -21.39 1.84
CA VAL A 262 -26.09 -22.31 0.72
C VAL A 262 -27.35 -22.32 -0.15
#